data_650c16767846246be6e9b4eb5bd8cf45
#
_entry.id   650c16767846246be6e9b4eb5bd8cf45
#
_cell.length_a   1.000
_cell.length_b   1.000
_cell.length_c   1.000
_cell.angle_alpha   90.00
_cell.angle_beta   90.00
_cell.angle_gamma   90.00
#
_symmetry.space_group_name_H-M   'P 1'
#
loop_
_entity.id
_entity.type
_entity.pdbx_description
1 polymer ?
#
loop_
_entity_poly.entity_id
_entity_poly.type
_entity_poly.pdbx_seq_one_letter_code
_entity_poly.pdbx_strand_id
1 'polypeptide(L)'
;KTFFDEEYIVTDIETGPFRYIKEGKEVEEEMLSSVSIIHKDNKVSVGSGFSIDQRKYYYKNPDMILGKEITVQYFEESQNQLGEYSLRFPVLKIVHGNKRDT
;
A
#
# COMPACT_ATOMS: atom_id res chain seq x y z
N LYS A 1 -14.58 -14.06 -12.22
CA LYS A 1 -13.37 -13.62 -11.53
C LYS A 1 -13.70 -13.07 -10.19
N THR A 2 -12.86 -13.37 -9.22
CA THR A 2 -13.15 -13.00 -7.85
C THR A 2 -11.93 -12.33 -7.23
N PHE A 3 -12.16 -11.22 -6.59
CA PHE A 3 -11.13 -10.58 -5.79
C PHE A 3 -11.23 -11.04 -4.35
N PHE A 4 -10.10 -11.08 -3.69
CA PHE A 4 -10.01 -11.45 -2.28
C PHE A 4 -9.58 -10.25 -1.47
N ASP A 5 -10.15 -10.13 -0.29
CA ASP A 5 -9.76 -9.08 0.65
C ASP A 5 -9.10 -9.74 1.85
N GLU A 6 -7.96 -9.22 2.26
CA GLU A 6 -7.29 -9.69 3.46
C GLU A 6 -6.67 -8.53 4.18
N GLU A 7 -6.45 -8.72 5.46
CA GLU A 7 -5.88 -7.67 6.30
C GLU A 7 -4.44 -8.00 6.61
N TYR A 8 -3.61 -6.97 6.57
CA TYR A 8 -2.18 -7.11 6.79
C TYR A 8 -1.68 -5.95 7.62
N ILE A 9 -0.55 -6.17 8.27
CA ILE A 9 0.13 -5.10 8.99
C ILE A 9 1.24 -4.56 8.10
N VAL A 10 1.30 -3.24 8.00
CA VAL A 10 2.33 -2.57 7.22
C VAL A 10 3.65 -2.72 7.96
N THR A 11 4.62 -3.35 7.33
CA THR A 11 5.92 -3.58 7.95
C THR A 11 6.95 -2.54 7.54
N ASP A 12 6.74 -1.90 6.39
CA ASP A 12 7.69 -0.92 5.91
C ASP A 12 6.98 -0.02 4.90
N ILE A 13 7.59 1.10 4.59
CA ILE A 13 7.05 2.00 3.57
C ILE A 13 8.17 2.41 2.66
N GLU A 14 7.80 2.81 1.46
CA GLU A 14 8.74 3.35 0.48
C GLU A 14 8.21 4.67 -0.03
N THR A 15 9.11 5.59 -0.28
CA THR A 15 8.76 6.90 -0.80
C THR A 15 9.55 7.14 -2.08
N GLY A 16 9.07 8.09 -2.87
CA GLY A 16 9.73 8.44 -4.11
C GLY A 16 9.00 9.56 -4.80
N PRO A 17 9.57 10.04 -5.91
CA PRO A 17 8.96 11.14 -6.64
C PRO A 17 7.75 10.68 -7.42
N PHE A 18 6.70 11.48 -7.36
CA PHE A 18 5.46 11.25 -8.11
C PHE A 18 5.15 12.46 -8.94
N ARG A 19 4.66 12.23 -10.14
CA ARG A 19 4.20 13.30 -11.01
C ARG A 19 2.70 13.28 -11.09
N TYR A 20 2.10 14.44 -10.99
CA TYR A 20 0.66 14.56 -11.10
C TYR A 20 0.32 15.94 -11.61
N ILE A 21 -0.92 16.10 -12.03
CA ILE A 21 -1.39 17.37 -12.59
C ILE A 21 -2.07 18.15 -11.49
N LYS A 22 -1.61 19.36 -11.30
CA LYS A 22 -2.22 20.27 -10.33
C LYS A 22 -2.46 21.59 -11.02
N GLU A 23 -3.73 22.00 -11.08
CA GLU A 23 -4.12 23.25 -11.70
C GLU A 23 -3.59 23.37 -13.14
N GLY A 24 -3.67 22.26 -13.86
CA GLY A 24 -3.26 22.23 -15.24
C GLY A 24 -1.77 22.13 -15.48
N LYS A 25 -0.99 21.99 -14.43
CA LYS A 25 0.45 21.92 -14.56
C LYS A 25 0.96 20.60 -14.00
N GLU A 26 1.98 20.06 -14.61
CA GLU A 26 2.63 18.87 -14.11
C GLU A 26 3.53 19.23 -12.94
N VAL A 27 3.33 18.52 -11.83
CA VAL A 27 4.07 18.77 -10.62
C VAL A 27 4.74 17.47 -10.19
N GLU A 28 5.97 17.58 -9.73
CA GLU A 28 6.68 16.44 -9.20
C GLU A 28 6.94 16.68 -7.73
N GLU A 29 6.50 15.74 -6.89
CA GLU A 29 6.70 15.83 -5.46
C GLU A 29 7.04 14.48 -4.91
N GLU A 30 7.85 14.46 -3.87
CA GLU A 30 8.12 13.21 -3.17
C GLU A 30 6.98 12.91 -2.22
N MET A 31 6.51 11.67 -2.24
CA MET A 31 5.43 11.25 -1.38
C MET A 31 5.50 9.74 -1.24
N LEU A 32 4.61 9.17 -0.45
CA LEU A 32 4.57 7.73 -0.25
C LEU A 32 4.37 7.02 -1.58
N SER A 33 5.24 6.08 -1.86
CA SER A 33 5.15 5.30 -3.09
C SER A 33 4.35 4.01 -2.86
N SER A 34 4.76 3.25 -1.86
CA SER A 34 4.10 1.98 -1.59
C SER A 34 4.35 1.61 -0.14
N VAL A 35 3.60 0.61 0.31
CA VAL A 35 3.80 0.03 1.62
C VAL A 35 4.15 -1.44 1.43
N SER A 36 4.84 -1.99 2.39
CA SER A 36 5.23 -3.39 2.36
C SER A 36 4.44 -4.15 3.41
N ILE A 37 3.97 -5.32 3.02
CA ILE A 37 3.25 -6.22 3.91
C ILE A 37 3.90 -7.60 3.80
N ILE A 38 3.54 -8.47 4.72
CA ILE A 38 4.06 -9.83 4.69
C ILE A 38 2.90 -10.78 4.37
N HIS A 39 3.06 -11.52 3.30
CA HIS A 39 2.07 -12.53 2.89
C HIS A 39 2.78 -13.87 2.85
N LYS A 40 2.39 -14.76 3.75
CA LYS A 40 2.99 -16.10 3.84
C LYS A 40 4.51 -16.01 3.91
N ASP A 41 4.98 -15.13 4.79
CA ASP A 41 6.41 -14.92 5.04
C ASP A 41 7.15 -14.27 3.87
N ASN A 42 6.42 -13.73 2.90
CA ASN A 42 7.02 -13.04 1.76
C ASN A 42 6.61 -11.59 1.77
N LYS A 43 7.56 -10.74 1.43
CA LYS A 43 7.32 -9.30 1.40
C LYS A 43 6.62 -8.92 0.11
N VAL A 44 5.52 -8.23 0.22
CA VAL A 44 4.74 -7.80 -0.93
C VAL A 44 4.56 -6.29 -0.85
N SER A 45 4.75 -5.62 -1.97
CA SER A 45 4.57 -4.17 -2.04
C SER A 45 3.18 -3.85 -2.57
N VAL A 46 2.52 -2.89 -1.92
CA VAL A 46 1.19 -2.44 -2.32
C VAL A 46 1.29 -0.95 -2.60
N GLY A 47 1.17 -0.57 -3.86
CA GLY A 47 1.28 0.83 -4.24
C GLY A 47 0.05 1.38 -4.92
N SER A 48 -0.99 0.58 -5.09
CA SER A 48 -2.22 1.03 -5.71
C SER A 48 -3.28 1.26 -4.64
N GLY A 49 -4.23 2.15 -4.96
CA GLY A 49 -5.33 2.42 -4.04
C GLY A 49 -5.11 3.62 -3.15
N PHE A 50 -3.93 4.21 -3.19
CA PHE A 50 -3.65 5.43 -2.45
C PHE A 50 -4.03 6.64 -3.29
N SER A 51 -4.68 7.60 -2.66
CA SER A 51 -4.89 8.90 -3.31
C SER A 51 -3.64 9.75 -3.11
N ILE A 52 -3.58 10.84 -3.88
CA ILE A 52 -2.46 11.77 -3.74
C ILE A 52 -2.42 12.35 -2.33
N ASP A 53 -3.60 12.68 -1.79
CA ASP A 53 -3.67 13.23 -0.44
C ASP A 53 -3.16 12.22 0.59
N GLN A 54 -3.52 10.95 0.43
CA GLN A 54 -3.05 9.93 1.34
C GLN A 54 -1.54 9.74 1.23
N ARG A 55 -1.01 9.79 0.03
CA ARG A 55 0.43 9.63 -0.16
C ARG A 55 1.20 10.76 0.52
N LYS A 56 0.70 11.99 0.39
CA LYS A 56 1.34 13.13 1.05
C LYS A 56 1.21 13.03 2.56
N TYR A 57 0.04 12.65 3.03
CA TYR A 57 -0.21 12.57 4.46
C TYR A 57 0.71 11.54 5.11
N TYR A 58 0.80 10.37 4.53
CA TYR A 58 1.63 9.32 5.12
C TYR A 58 3.11 9.59 4.92
N TYR A 59 3.46 10.33 3.90
CA TYR A 59 4.85 10.73 3.73
C TYR A 59 5.31 11.62 4.87
N LYS A 60 4.45 12.54 5.27
CA LYS A 60 4.77 13.44 6.38
C LYS A 60 4.59 12.77 7.73
N ASN A 61 3.69 11.81 7.80
CA ASN A 61 3.36 11.14 9.04
C ASN A 61 3.45 9.63 8.87
N PRO A 62 4.65 9.10 8.67
CA PRO A 62 4.77 7.66 8.42
C PRO A 62 4.27 6.81 9.57
N ASP A 63 4.29 7.34 10.79
CA ASP A 63 3.79 6.61 11.94
C ASP A 63 2.29 6.33 11.84
N MET A 64 1.59 7.05 10.98
CA MET A 64 0.16 6.86 10.84
C MET A 64 -0.19 5.67 9.97
N ILE A 65 0.79 5.09 9.29
CA ILE A 65 0.52 3.89 8.50
C ILE A 65 1.49 2.76 8.83
N LEU A 66 2.71 3.11 9.21
CA LEU A 66 3.71 2.09 9.56
C LEU A 66 3.25 1.33 10.80
N GLY A 67 3.19 0.00 10.69
CA GLY A 67 2.72 -0.81 11.80
C GLY A 67 1.21 -0.85 11.95
N LYS A 68 0.48 -0.25 11.02
CA LYS A 68 -0.97 -0.22 11.09
C LYS A 68 -1.57 -1.31 10.22
N GLU A 69 -2.79 -1.68 10.54
CA GLU A 69 -3.49 -2.72 9.79
C GLU A 69 -4.18 -2.09 8.58
N ILE A 70 -4.06 -2.75 7.46
CA ILE A 70 -4.74 -2.30 6.24
C ILE A 70 -5.47 -3.48 5.62
N THR A 71 -6.48 -3.19 4.83
CA THR A 71 -7.18 -4.18 4.02
C THR A 71 -6.70 -4.07 2.60
N VAL A 72 -6.21 -5.17 2.06
CA VAL A 72 -5.70 -5.24 0.70
C VAL A 72 -6.60 -6.14 -0.11
N GLN A 73 -7.02 -5.66 -1.26
CA GLN A 73 -7.78 -6.46 -2.22
C GLN A 73 -6.84 -6.92 -3.31
N TYR A 74 -6.88 -8.19 -3.63
CA TYR A 74 -6.03 -8.72 -4.69
C TYR A 74 -6.83 -9.69 -5.53
N PHE A 75 -6.37 -9.88 -6.78
CA PHE A 75 -7.09 -10.72 -7.72
C PHE A 75 -6.83 -12.19 -7.43
N GLU A 76 -5.58 -12.54 -7.29
CA GLU A 76 -5.23 -13.92 -6.99
C GLU A 76 -3.83 -13.96 -6.41
N GLU A 77 -3.53 -15.07 -5.79
CA GLU A 77 -2.20 -15.32 -5.26
C GLU A 77 -1.37 -16.00 -6.34
N SER A 78 -0.12 -15.59 -6.47
CA SER A 78 0.78 -16.22 -7.43
C SER A 78 1.98 -16.76 -6.70
N GLN A 79 2.69 -17.66 -7.36
CA GLN A 79 3.87 -18.30 -6.79
C GLN A 79 4.93 -18.32 -7.87
N ASN A 80 6.15 -17.89 -7.52
CA ASN A 80 7.22 -17.92 -8.50
C ASN A 80 7.94 -19.26 -8.45
N GLN A 81 9.02 -19.37 -9.22
CA GLN A 81 9.72 -20.66 -9.33
C GLN A 81 10.42 -21.05 -8.05
N LEU A 82 10.68 -20.09 -7.19
CA LEU A 82 11.34 -20.35 -5.92
C LEU A 82 10.35 -20.74 -4.82
N GLY A 83 9.07 -20.77 -5.15
CA GLY A 83 8.06 -21.10 -4.17
C GLY A 83 7.59 -19.93 -3.35
N GLU A 84 7.99 -18.73 -3.69
CA GLU A 84 7.57 -17.53 -2.97
C GLU A 84 6.21 -17.07 -3.45
N TYR A 85 5.38 -16.68 -2.51
CA TYR A 85 4.04 -16.23 -2.83
C TYR A 85 4.00 -14.72 -2.99
N SER A 86 3.12 -14.27 -3.87
CA SER A 86 2.90 -12.86 -4.10
C SER A 86 1.44 -12.66 -4.43
N LEU A 87 1.03 -11.41 -4.47
CA LEU A 87 -0.36 -11.07 -4.78
C LEU A 87 -0.40 -10.40 -6.14
N ARG A 88 -1.42 -10.74 -6.92
CA ARG A 88 -1.62 -10.12 -8.23
C ARG A 88 -2.57 -8.95 -8.08
N PHE A 89 -2.16 -7.81 -8.62
CA PHE A 89 -2.96 -6.58 -8.62
C PHE A 89 -3.38 -6.20 -7.21
N PRO A 90 -2.44 -6.14 -6.24
CA PRO A 90 -2.83 -5.76 -4.89
C PRO A 90 -3.20 -4.27 -4.85
N VAL A 91 -4.31 -3.99 -4.20
CA VAL A 91 -4.85 -2.63 -4.11
C VAL A 91 -5.22 -2.36 -2.66
N LEU A 92 -4.81 -1.21 -2.16
CA LEU A 92 -5.22 -0.79 -0.82
C LEU A 92 -6.69 -0.41 -0.85
N LYS A 93 -7.47 -0.98 0.05
CA LYS A 93 -8.88 -0.66 0.16
C LYS A 93 -9.16 0.22 1.36
N ILE A 94 -8.64 -0.16 2.53
CA ILE A 94 -8.95 0.55 3.77
C ILE A 94 -7.69 0.57 4.62
N VAL A 95 -7.45 1.69 5.26
CA VAL A 95 -6.43 1.80 6.29
C VAL A 95 -7.16 1.87 7.61
N HIS A 96 -6.98 0.84 8.43
CA HIS A 96 -7.69 0.77 9.71
C HIS A 96 -7.03 1.66 10.75
N GLY A 97 -5.74 1.78 10.63
CA GLY A 97 -5.04 2.74 11.45
C GLY A 97 -5.22 2.46 12.93
N ASN A 98 -5.65 3.46 13.63
CA ASN A 98 -5.78 3.39 15.08
C ASN A 98 -7.22 3.23 15.49
N LYS A 99 -7.94 2.62 14.73
CA LYS A 99 -9.28 2.38 15.09
C LYS A 99 -9.47 1.94 16.53
N ARG A 100 -9.30 1.77 16.80
CA ARG A 100 -9.52 1.39 17.78
C ARG A 100 -9.46 1.60 18.72
N ASP A 101 -9.40 2.04 18.86
CA ASP A 101 -9.26 2.25 19.67
C ASP A 101 -10.00 2.25 20.08
N THR A 102 -10.18 2.14 20.04
CA THR A 102 -10.69 2.29 20.36
C THR A 102 -10.88 2.30 20.68
#